data_83911e7022dac713844f402837981a96
#
_entry.id   83911e7022dac713844f402837981a96
#
_cell.length_a   1.000
_cell.length_b   1.000
_cell.length_c   1.000
_cell.angle_alpha   90.00
_cell.angle_beta   90.00
_cell.angle_gamma   90.00
#
_symmetry.space_group_name_H-M   'P 1'
#
loop_
_entity.id
_entity.type
_entity.pdbx_description
1 polymer ?
#
loop_
_entity_poly.entity_id
_entity_poly.type
_entity_poly.pdbx_seq_one_letter_code
_entity_poly.pdbx_strand_id
1 'polypeptide(L)'
;GADLGGLGTYTVRQLEWFDRFEAAGLTAVLGTGADPGLSNVTCRAVADRLDVIEAINLYWAATLEGPENPVLVPPYAVSTVLAEYGHPSTQFLDGRHVECG
;
A
#
# COMPACT_ATOMS: atom_id res chain seq x y z
N GLY A 1 -0.41 7.50 17.21
CA GLY A 1 0.48 6.49 16.62
C GLY A 1 0.48 6.54 15.11
N ALA A 2 1.46 5.89 14.50
CA ALA A 2 1.54 5.71 13.06
C ALA A 2 1.77 4.24 12.75
N ASP A 3 1.16 3.74 11.68
CA ASP A 3 1.32 2.40 11.16
C ASP A 3 1.82 2.49 9.71
N LEU A 4 2.88 1.77 9.39
CA LEU A 4 3.46 1.75 8.04
C LEU A 4 2.52 1.14 7.00
N GLY A 5 1.54 0.36 7.45
CA GLY A 5 0.66 -0.39 6.58
C GLY A 5 1.22 -1.78 6.28
N GLY A 6 0.45 -2.52 5.54
CA GLY A 6 0.76 -3.88 5.11
C GLY A 6 -0.25 -4.30 4.05
N LEU A 7 -0.71 -5.54 4.11
CA LEU A 7 -1.80 -5.99 3.24
C LEU A 7 -3.02 -5.08 3.37
N GLY A 8 -3.52 -4.59 2.25
CA GLY A 8 -4.61 -3.63 2.19
C GLY A 8 -5.85 -4.07 2.97
N THR A 9 -6.15 -5.37 2.97
CA THR A 9 -7.25 -5.96 3.74
C THR A 9 -7.12 -5.75 5.24
N TYR A 10 -5.91 -5.78 5.80
CA TYR A 10 -5.69 -5.51 7.22
C TYR A 10 -5.74 -4.02 7.52
N THR A 11 -5.15 -3.19 6.67
CA THR A 11 -5.12 -1.74 6.85
C THR A 11 -6.53 -1.15 6.81
N VAL A 12 -7.37 -1.60 5.89
CA VAL A 12 -8.78 -1.16 5.79
C VAL A 12 -9.58 -1.53 7.04
N ARG A 13 -9.37 -2.73 7.59
CA ARG A 13 -10.05 -3.16 8.83
C ARG A 13 -9.68 -2.30 10.04
N GLN A 14 -8.51 -1.70 10.08
CA GLN A 14 -8.12 -0.81 11.18
C GLN A 14 -8.98 0.46 11.21
N LEU A 15 -9.59 0.87 10.09
CA LEU A 15 -10.52 2.00 10.04
C LEU A 15 -11.80 1.73 10.86
N GLU A 16 -12.18 0.47 11.05
CA GLU A 16 -13.33 0.08 11.87
C GLU A 16 -13.13 0.43 13.36
N TRP A 17 -11.91 0.75 13.77
CA TRP A 17 -11.59 1.12 15.14
C TRP A 17 -11.64 2.62 15.40
N PHE A 18 -12.11 3.40 14.43
CA PHE A 18 -12.18 4.86 14.51
C PHE A 18 -12.85 5.34 15.82
N ASP A 19 -14.06 4.85 16.11
CA ASP A 19 -14.81 5.25 17.30
C ASP A 19 -14.08 4.95 18.62
N ARG A 20 -13.31 3.86 18.65
CA ARG A 20 -12.52 3.49 19.82
C ARG A 20 -11.33 4.42 20.04
N PHE A 21 -10.67 4.85 18.97
CA PHE A 21 -9.58 5.81 19.03
C PHE A 21 -10.11 7.19 19.41
N GLU A 22 -11.23 7.60 18.85
CA GLU A 22 -11.89 8.87 19.18
C GLU A 22 -12.30 8.90 20.67
N ALA A 23 -12.97 7.88 21.16
CA ALA A 23 -13.37 7.77 22.58
C ALA A 23 -12.18 7.78 23.54
N ALA A 24 -11.03 7.28 23.12
CA ALA A 24 -9.81 7.29 23.91
C ALA A 24 -8.99 8.59 23.76
N GLY A 25 -9.43 9.55 22.95
CA GLY A 25 -8.69 10.77 22.63
C GLY A 25 -7.35 10.50 21.91
N LEU A 26 -7.28 9.41 21.15
CA LEU A 26 -6.06 8.98 20.46
C LEU A 26 -6.17 9.20 18.96
N THR A 27 -5.04 9.45 18.33
CA THR A 27 -4.91 9.53 16.87
C THR A 27 -4.00 8.43 16.34
N ALA A 28 -4.45 7.73 15.31
CA ALA A 28 -3.64 6.82 14.52
C ALA A 28 -3.64 7.26 13.05
N VAL A 29 -2.48 7.24 12.42
CA VAL A 29 -2.31 7.49 10.99
C VAL A 29 -1.88 6.18 10.35
N LEU A 30 -2.67 5.68 9.42
CA LEU A 30 -2.47 4.39 8.76
C LEU A 30 -1.83 4.58 7.39
N GLY A 31 -1.10 3.57 6.93
CA GLY A 31 -0.51 3.57 5.60
C GLY A 31 0.56 4.64 5.41
N THR A 32 1.47 4.78 6.38
CA THR A 32 2.56 5.77 6.36
C THR A 32 3.91 5.17 5.96
N GLY A 33 3.88 4.04 5.28
CA GLY A 33 5.06 3.34 4.79
C GLY A 33 5.54 3.83 3.44
N ALA A 34 6.22 2.96 2.72
CA ALA A 34 6.66 3.24 1.36
C ALA A 34 5.51 3.06 0.37
N ASP A 35 4.81 1.92 0.43
CA ASP A 35 3.59 1.62 -0.30
C ASP A 35 2.70 0.69 0.56
N PRO A 36 1.63 1.22 1.11
CA PRO A 36 1.08 2.56 1.00
C PRO A 36 1.84 3.63 1.81
N GLY A 37 1.75 4.87 1.39
CA GLY A 37 2.27 6.05 2.09
C GLY A 37 3.04 6.98 1.17
N LEU A 38 4.34 6.78 1.02
CA LEU A 38 5.20 7.63 0.16
C LEU A 38 4.70 7.64 -1.29
N SER A 39 4.30 6.50 -1.83
CA SER A 39 3.69 6.38 -3.15
C SER A 39 2.47 7.29 -3.32
N ASN A 40 1.55 7.26 -2.36
CA ASN A 40 0.34 8.08 -2.38
C ASN A 40 0.65 9.58 -2.36
N VAL A 41 1.55 9.99 -1.46
CA VAL A 41 1.95 11.40 -1.34
C VAL A 41 2.67 11.89 -2.60
N THR A 42 3.55 11.06 -3.17
CA THR A 42 4.26 11.38 -4.41
C THR A 42 3.30 11.50 -5.59
N CYS A 43 2.40 10.55 -5.76
CA CYS A 43 1.36 10.62 -6.79
C CYS A 43 0.51 11.89 -6.65
N ARG A 44 0.10 12.25 -5.42
CA ARG A 44 -0.67 13.46 -5.18
C ARG A 44 0.13 14.72 -5.52
N ALA A 45 1.38 14.80 -5.11
CA ALA A 45 2.24 15.95 -5.38
C ALA A 45 2.51 16.19 -6.87
N VAL A 46 2.56 15.10 -7.66
CA VAL A 46 2.66 15.19 -9.14
C VAL A 46 1.32 15.57 -9.75
N ALA A 47 0.24 14.95 -9.29
CA ALA A 47 -1.12 15.19 -9.76
C ALA A 47 -1.51 16.68 -9.64
N ASP A 48 -1.13 17.33 -8.54
CA ASP A 48 -1.42 18.75 -8.30
C ASP A 48 -0.72 19.70 -9.28
N ARG A 49 0.19 19.21 -10.11
CA ARG A 49 0.91 19.98 -11.15
C ARG A 49 0.41 19.73 -12.56
N LEU A 50 -0.61 18.91 -12.70
CA LEU A 50 -1.18 18.50 -13.98
C LEU A 50 -2.63 18.99 -14.06
N ASP A 51 -3.04 19.46 -15.24
CA ASP A 51 -4.40 19.90 -15.47
C ASP A 51 -5.37 18.73 -15.64
N VAL A 52 -4.89 17.63 -16.21
CA VAL A 52 -5.65 16.40 -16.45
C VAL A 52 -4.76 15.20 -16.16
N ILE A 53 -5.33 14.21 -15.49
CA ILE A 53 -4.67 12.93 -15.20
C ILE A 53 -5.46 11.84 -15.92
N GLU A 54 -4.85 11.21 -16.89
CA GLU A 54 -5.46 10.10 -17.63
C GLU A 54 -5.20 8.77 -16.94
N ALA A 55 -4.00 8.58 -16.39
CA ALA A 55 -3.62 7.36 -15.67
C ALA A 55 -2.53 7.63 -14.63
N ILE A 56 -2.55 6.86 -13.56
CA ILE A 56 -1.46 6.74 -12.60
C ILE A 56 -1.02 5.28 -12.59
N ASN A 57 0.19 5.02 -13.08
CA ASN A 57 0.79 3.70 -13.03
C ASN A 57 1.97 3.74 -12.05
N LEU A 58 1.89 2.91 -11.02
CA LEU A 58 2.91 2.81 -9.99
C LEU A 58 3.66 1.49 -10.16
N TYR A 59 4.98 1.57 -10.23
CA TYR A 59 5.86 0.40 -10.34
C TYR A 59 6.77 0.35 -9.13
N TRP A 60 6.83 -0.81 -8.51
CA TRP A 60 7.71 -1.09 -7.40
C TRP A 60 8.85 -2.01 -7.82
N ALA A 61 10.06 -1.67 -7.44
CA ALA A 61 11.22 -2.54 -7.56
C ALA A 61 12.06 -2.44 -6.30
N ALA A 62 12.56 -3.56 -5.85
CA ALA A 62 13.47 -3.64 -4.71
C ALA A 62 14.72 -4.45 -5.09
N THR A 63 15.89 -4.00 -4.64
CA THR A 63 17.13 -4.75 -4.70
C THR A 63 17.53 -5.15 -3.29
N LEU A 64 17.96 -6.38 -3.15
CA LEU A 64 18.52 -6.89 -1.89
C LEU A 64 20.05 -6.84 -1.98
N GLU A 65 20.68 -6.21 -1.00
CA GLU A 65 22.13 -6.34 -0.81
C GLU A 65 22.42 -7.65 -0.09
N GLY A 66 23.23 -8.50 -0.70
CA GLY A 66 23.59 -9.78 -0.13
C GLY A 66 24.56 -10.55 -1.04
N PRO A 67 25.08 -11.67 -0.58
CA PRO A 67 25.94 -12.51 -1.42
C PRO A 67 25.17 -12.94 -2.66
N GLU A 68 25.86 -13.00 -3.80
CA GLU A 68 25.31 -13.52 -5.05
C GLU A 68 24.81 -14.96 -4.83
N ASN A 69 23.53 -15.10 -4.53
CA ASN A 69 22.92 -16.39 -4.32
C ASN A 69 21.79 -16.58 -5.36
N PRO A 70 21.84 -17.66 -6.15
CA PRO A 70 20.81 -17.94 -7.14
C PRO A 70 19.44 -18.35 -6.52
N VAL A 71 19.36 -18.47 -5.21
CA VAL A 71 18.12 -18.79 -4.51
C VAL A 71 17.25 -17.55 -4.38
N LEU A 72 15.98 -17.67 -4.77
CA LEU A 72 14.99 -16.62 -4.55
C LEU A 72 14.80 -16.37 -3.05
N VAL A 73 15.22 -15.21 -2.59
CA VAL A 73 15.01 -14.77 -1.21
C VAL A 73 13.87 -13.76 -1.21
N PRO A 74 12.74 -14.03 -0.51
CA PRO A 74 11.67 -13.07 -0.39
C PRO A 74 12.17 -11.78 0.29
N PRO A 75 11.83 -10.61 -0.25
CA PRO A 75 12.30 -9.32 0.30
C PRO A 75 11.68 -8.97 1.66
N TYR A 76 10.61 -9.66 2.03
CA TYR A 76 9.86 -9.51 3.29
C TYR A 76 9.13 -10.82 3.64
N ALA A 77 8.21 -10.80 4.58
CA ALA A 77 7.52 -12.00 5.07
C ALA A 77 6.90 -12.82 3.92
N VAL A 78 7.25 -14.11 3.87
CA VAL A 78 6.77 -15.04 2.82
C VAL A 78 5.24 -15.07 2.74
N SER A 79 4.55 -15.00 3.88
CA SER A 79 3.09 -14.96 3.94
C SER A 79 2.51 -13.74 3.21
N THR A 80 3.18 -12.59 3.29
CA THR A 80 2.76 -11.37 2.58
C THR A 80 2.97 -11.53 1.08
N VAL A 81 4.14 -12.03 0.68
CA VAL A 81 4.43 -12.29 -0.75
C VAL A 81 3.40 -13.25 -1.34
N LEU A 82 3.13 -14.36 -0.67
CA LEU A 82 2.13 -15.33 -1.13
C LEU A 82 0.71 -14.74 -1.20
N ALA A 83 0.36 -13.87 -0.27
CA ALA A 83 -0.94 -13.20 -0.29
C ALA A 83 -1.05 -12.21 -1.46
N GLU A 84 0.00 -11.47 -1.77
CA GLU A 84 0.03 -10.53 -2.91
C GLU A 84 -0.16 -11.23 -4.26
N TYR A 85 0.39 -12.42 -4.42
CA TYR A 85 0.25 -13.22 -5.64
C TYR A 85 -1.00 -14.12 -5.65
N GLY A 86 -1.55 -14.45 -4.49
CA GLY A 86 -2.65 -15.39 -4.35
C GLY A 86 -4.05 -14.79 -4.26
N HIS A 87 -4.15 -13.47 -4.11
CA HIS A 87 -5.42 -12.77 -4.02
C HIS A 87 -5.64 -11.83 -5.21
N PRO A 88 -6.89 -11.59 -5.61
CA PRO A 88 -7.20 -10.55 -6.59
C PRO A 88 -6.65 -9.19 -6.16
N SER A 89 -6.10 -8.45 -7.09
CA SER A 89 -5.64 -7.09 -6.85
C SER A 89 -6.78 -6.10 -7.03
N THR A 90 -6.82 -5.06 -6.22
CA THR A 90 -7.77 -3.97 -6.40
C THR A 90 -7.11 -2.84 -7.19
N GLN A 91 -7.75 -2.42 -8.26
CA GLN A 91 -7.35 -1.28 -9.06
C GLN A 91 -8.46 -0.23 -9.08
N PHE A 92 -8.10 1.01 -9.38
CA PHE A 92 -9.05 2.08 -9.59
C PHE A 92 -9.20 2.33 -11.09
N LEU A 93 -10.29 1.86 -11.68
CA LEU A 93 -10.56 1.94 -13.11
C LEU A 93 -11.91 2.62 -13.33
N ASP A 94 -11.98 3.54 -14.29
CA ASP A 94 -13.22 4.24 -14.66
C ASP A 94 -13.97 4.85 -13.46
N GLY A 95 -13.23 5.46 -12.54
CA GLY A 95 -13.78 6.14 -11.38
C GLY A 95 -14.28 5.22 -10.25
N ARG A 96 -13.92 3.93 -10.24
CA ARG A 96 -14.34 2.96 -9.22
C ARG A 96 -13.25 1.94 -8.89
N HIS A 97 -13.34 1.35 -7.72
CA HIS A 97 -12.51 0.21 -7.35
C HIS A 97 -13.02 -1.07 -8.05
N VAL A 98 -12.10 -1.80 -8.68
CA VAL A 98 -12.36 -3.05 -9.41
C VAL A 98 -11.36 -4.09 -8.92
N GLU A 99 -11.84 -5.29 -8.60
CA GLU A 99 -10.97 -6.44 -8.37
C GLU A 99 -10.54 -7.02 -9.72
N CYS A 100 -9.22 -7.16 -9.88
CA CYS A 100 -8.58 -7.74 -11.05
C CYS A 100 -7.89 -9.04 -10.63
N GLY A 101 -8.26 -10.15 -11.22
CA GLY A 101 -7.68 -11.48 -11.01
C GLY A 101 -7.04 -12.03 -12.27
#